data_c75ccceda80827dd18eca4936ed0251d
#
_entry.id   c75ccceda80827dd18eca4936ed0251d
#
_cell.length_a   1.000
_cell.length_b   1.000
_cell.length_c   1.000
_cell.angle_alpha   90.00
_cell.angle_beta   90.00
_cell.angle_gamma   90.00
#
_symmetry.space_group_name_H-M   'P 1'
#
loop_
_entity.id
_entity.type
_entity.pdbx_description
1 polymer ?
#
loop_
_entity_poly.entity_id
_entity_poly.type
_entity_poly.pdbx_seq_one_letter_code
_entity_poly.pdbx_strand_id
1 'polypeptide(L)'
;MKVLVEADGGSRGNPGPAGYGVVVFSADHSAVLAERRESIGMATNNVAEYRGLIAGLTAAAEVGATEVAVSMDSKLVVEQMSGRWRVKHPDLLELHREATQAARQFDAVSYEWIPRDRNSHADRLANEAMDAAQDDPADTPAGASSGPGWTGARGEPTRLMLLRHGQTELSVDRRYSGRGNPPLTELGRAQADAAARYLGEQGGVSAVISSPLQRAHETAAAAAKALGLDVTVDDDLIETDFGAWEGLTFGEAVQRDPELHGRWLRDTSITPPDGESFDAVARRVRRARDRIVAEHGGSTVLVVSHVTPIKTLLRLALDGSAGILYRLHLDLASLSIAEFYPDGLASVRLVNQTAYLPTI
;
A
#
# COMPACT_ATOMS: atom_id res chain seq x y z
N MET A 1 -43.55 -12.58 8.52
CA MET A 1 -42.74 -13.66 9.14
C MET A 1 -41.61 -13.02 9.92
N LYS A 2 -41.31 -13.53 11.13
CA LYS A 2 -40.14 -13.07 11.91
C LYS A 2 -38.93 -13.91 11.61
N VAL A 3 -37.76 -13.28 11.45
CA VAL A 3 -36.47 -13.94 11.22
C VAL A 3 -35.39 -13.38 12.13
N LEU A 4 -34.32 -14.17 12.35
CA LEU A 4 -33.11 -13.75 13.01
C LEU A 4 -32.01 -13.66 11.94
N VAL A 5 -31.27 -12.54 11.93
CA VAL A 5 -30.12 -12.32 11.04
C VAL A 5 -28.85 -12.27 11.88
N GLU A 6 -27.90 -13.14 11.62
CA GLU A 6 -26.53 -13.00 12.08
C GLU A 6 -25.67 -12.48 10.96
N ALA A 7 -24.88 -11.41 11.19
CA ALA A 7 -23.99 -10.82 10.23
C ALA A 7 -22.62 -10.54 10.85
N ASP A 8 -21.60 -10.73 10.07
CA ASP A 8 -20.22 -10.41 10.40
C ASP A 8 -19.50 -9.79 9.20
N GLY A 9 -18.57 -8.91 9.46
CA GLY A 9 -17.70 -8.32 8.46
C GLY A 9 -16.28 -8.26 8.97
N GLY A 10 -15.33 -8.70 8.14
CA GLY A 10 -13.93 -8.74 8.49
C GLY A 10 -13.03 -8.07 7.47
N SER A 11 -11.84 -7.66 7.91
CA SER A 11 -10.79 -7.16 7.06
C SER A 11 -9.43 -7.67 7.55
N ARG A 12 -8.63 -8.25 6.65
CA ARG A 12 -7.25 -8.69 6.94
C ARG A 12 -6.29 -7.52 6.83
N GLY A 13 -6.29 -6.67 7.86
CA GLY A 13 -5.71 -5.34 7.89
C GLY A 13 -6.81 -4.29 7.98
N ASN A 14 -6.47 -3.01 8.25
CA ASN A 14 -7.51 -1.97 8.41
C ASN A 14 -7.04 -0.64 7.80
N PRO A 15 -7.27 -0.44 6.47
CA PRO A 15 -7.97 -1.30 5.50
C PRO A 15 -7.14 -2.52 5.05
N GLY A 16 -7.83 -3.54 4.54
CA GLY A 16 -7.23 -4.76 3.99
C GLY A 16 -8.23 -5.54 3.13
N PRO A 17 -7.85 -6.72 2.58
CA PRO A 17 -8.80 -7.63 1.95
C PRO A 17 -9.95 -7.90 2.91
N ALA A 18 -11.17 -7.56 2.50
CA ALA A 18 -12.34 -7.55 3.35
C ALA A 18 -13.47 -8.39 2.74
N GLY A 19 -14.32 -8.91 3.59
CA GLY A 19 -15.48 -9.68 3.20
C GLY A 19 -16.51 -9.70 4.31
N TYR A 20 -17.70 -10.17 3.99
CA TYR A 20 -18.76 -10.37 4.96
C TYR A 20 -19.38 -11.76 4.86
N GLY A 21 -19.98 -12.19 5.96
CA GLY A 21 -20.82 -13.37 6.06
C GLY A 21 -22.15 -13.05 6.71
N VAL A 22 -23.21 -13.68 6.25
CA VAL A 22 -24.59 -13.47 6.72
C VAL A 22 -25.33 -14.80 6.77
N VAL A 23 -26.07 -15.00 7.81
CA VAL A 23 -27.02 -16.12 7.95
C VAL A 23 -28.38 -15.58 8.39
N VAL A 24 -29.41 -16.00 7.67
CA VAL A 24 -30.80 -15.72 8.04
C VAL A 24 -31.41 -17.00 8.61
N PHE A 25 -31.86 -16.97 9.85
CA PHE A 25 -32.49 -18.09 10.54
C PHE A 25 -34.00 -17.90 10.71
N SER A 26 -34.71 -19.00 10.90
CA SER A 26 -36.07 -18.97 11.44
C SER A 26 -36.10 -18.33 12.83
N ALA A 27 -37.25 -17.80 13.25
CA ALA A 27 -37.40 -17.06 14.51
C ALA A 27 -36.97 -17.87 15.76
N ASP A 28 -37.04 -19.18 15.70
CA ASP A 28 -36.65 -20.12 16.76
C ASP A 28 -35.20 -20.62 16.60
N HIS A 29 -34.44 -20.07 15.64
CA HIS A 29 -33.06 -20.42 15.31
C HIS A 29 -32.89 -21.89 14.88
N SER A 30 -33.95 -22.60 14.52
CA SER A 30 -33.91 -24.05 14.19
C SER A 30 -33.53 -24.35 12.73
N ALA A 31 -33.73 -23.39 11.82
CA ALA A 31 -33.47 -23.57 10.39
C ALA A 31 -32.76 -22.37 9.80
N VAL A 32 -31.77 -22.64 8.92
CA VAL A 32 -31.15 -21.65 8.04
C VAL A 32 -32.06 -21.42 6.83
N LEU A 33 -32.48 -20.19 6.62
CA LEU A 33 -33.36 -19.77 5.52
C LEU A 33 -32.57 -19.21 4.35
N ALA A 34 -31.45 -18.51 4.62
CA ALA A 34 -30.54 -18.01 3.61
C ALA A 34 -29.14 -17.82 4.18
N GLU A 35 -28.14 -17.95 3.32
CA GLU A 35 -26.75 -17.58 3.61
C GLU A 35 -26.24 -16.65 2.50
N ARG A 36 -25.39 -15.69 2.87
CA ARG A 36 -24.67 -14.84 1.94
C ARG A 36 -23.23 -14.67 2.40
N ARG A 37 -22.33 -14.63 1.46
CA ARG A 37 -20.94 -14.26 1.70
C ARG A 37 -20.39 -13.60 0.44
N GLU A 38 -19.58 -12.57 0.62
CA GLU A 38 -18.98 -11.87 -0.51
C GLU A 38 -17.68 -11.20 -0.06
N SER A 39 -16.67 -11.31 -0.92
CA SER A 39 -15.48 -10.48 -0.82
C SER A 39 -15.78 -9.10 -1.38
N ILE A 40 -15.46 -8.07 -0.60
CA ILE A 40 -15.72 -6.68 -1.00
C ILE A 40 -14.42 -5.94 -1.39
N GLY A 41 -13.35 -6.70 -1.66
CA GLY A 41 -12.04 -6.12 -2.00
C GLY A 41 -11.36 -5.47 -0.80
N MET A 42 -10.67 -4.37 -1.02
CA MET A 42 -9.96 -3.63 0.04
C MET A 42 -10.92 -2.70 0.78
N ALA A 43 -11.18 -2.98 2.05
CA ALA A 43 -12.03 -2.14 2.89
C ALA A 43 -11.59 -2.15 4.37
N THR A 44 -12.16 -1.23 5.17
CA THR A 44 -11.99 -1.27 6.62
C THR A 44 -12.95 -2.29 7.24
N ASN A 45 -12.63 -2.76 8.45
CA ASN A 45 -13.52 -3.64 9.19
C ASN A 45 -14.92 -3.07 9.32
N ASN A 46 -15.06 -1.80 9.66
CA ASN A 46 -16.37 -1.16 9.84
C ASN A 46 -17.19 -1.11 8.53
N VAL A 47 -16.54 -0.96 7.39
CA VAL A 47 -17.20 -1.02 6.07
C VAL A 47 -17.73 -2.42 5.81
N ALA A 48 -16.91 -3.46 6.08
CA ALA A 48 -17.30 -4.86 5.92
C ALA A 48 -18.51 -5.22 6.81
N GLU A 49 -18.50 -4.77 8.05
CA GLU A 49 -19.59 -4.95 9.00
C GLU A 49 -20.91 -4.32 8.50
N TYR A 50 -20.86 -3.07 8.00
CA TYR A 50 -22.04 -2.44 7.42
C TYR A 50 -22.52 -3.16 6.15
N ARG A 51 -21.61 -3.63 5.29
CA ARG A 51 -21.96 -4.43 4.09
C ARG A 51 -22.62 -5.75 4.47
N GLY A 52 -22.13 -6.42 5.51
CA GLY A 52 -22.77 -7.61 6.07
C GLY A 52 -24.19 -7.32 6.56
N LEU A 53 -24.38 -6.25 7.32
CA LEU A 53 -25.71 -5.83 7.76
C LEU A 53 -26.67 -5.57 6.59
N ILE A 54 -26.26 -4.82 5.57
CA ILE A 54 -27.07 -4.50 4.39
C ILE A 54 -27.45 -5.79 3.63
N ALA A 55 -26.47 -6.67 3.43
CA ALA A 55 -26.71 -7.97 2.80
C ALA A 55 -27.68 -8.85 3.61
N GLY A 56 -27.58 -8.82 4.94
CA GLY A 56 -28.48 -9.52 5.85
C GLY A 56 -29.93 -9.04 5.78
N LEU A 57 -30.12 -7.72 5.77
CA LEU A 57 -31.44 -7.13 5.61
C LEU A 57 -32.02 -7.43 4.22
N THR A 58 -31.20 -7.42 3.18
CA THR A 58 -31.62 -7.79 1.82
C THR A 58 -32.05 -9.27 1.76
N ALA A 59 -31.25 -10.17 2.29
CA ALA A 59 -31.58 -11.60 2.33
C ALA A 59 -32.85 -11.87 3.17
N ALA A 60 -33.05 -11.15 4.27
CA ALA A 60 -34.27 -11.25 5.06
C ALA A 60 -35.52 -10.83 4.27
N ALA A 61 -35.42 -9.79 3.43
CA ALA A 61 -36.53 -9.37 2.56
C ALA A 61 -36.84 -10.41 1.48
N GLU A 62 -35.80 -11.00 0.86
CA GLU A 62 -35.95 -12.04 -0.16
C GLU A 62 -36.67 -13.30 0.36
N VAL A 63 -36.47 -13.65 1.64
CA VAL A 63 -37.22 -14.77 2.26
C VAL A 63 -38.61 -14.34 2.76
N GLY A 64 -39.06 -13.11 2.52
CA GLY A 64 -40.38 -12.64 2.85
C GLY A 64 -40.56 -12.29 4.35
N ALA A 65 -39.51 -11.89 5.04
CA ALA A 65 -39.57 -11.45 6.41
C ALA A 65 -40.38 -10.13 6.52
N THR A 66 -41.10 -9.96 7.63
CA THR A 66 -41.75 -8.71 8.00
C THR A 66 -41.20 -8.14 9.30
N GLU A 67 -40.60 -8.97 10.14
CA GLU A 67 -39.89 -8.59 11.35
C GLU A 67 -38.48 -9.20 11.34
N VAL A 68 -37.47 -8.42 11.70
CA VAL A 68 -36.05 -8.86 11.67
C VAL A 68 -35.41 -8.54 13.02
N ALA A 69 -34.80 -9.56 13.64
CA ALA A 69 -33.86 -9.38 14.75
C ALA A 69 -32.45 -9.56 14.23
N VAL A 70 -31.63 -8.51 14.27
CA VAL A 70 -30.24 -8.54 13.83
C VAL A 70 -29.31 -8.72 15.03
N SER A 71 -28.44 -9.72 14.95
CA SER A 71 -27.39 -9.98 15.93
C SER A 71 -26.02 -9.81 15.28
N MET A 72 -25.15 -9.00 15.86
CA MET A 72 -23.77 -8.74 15.37
C MET A 72 -22.80 -8.58 16.52
N ASP A 73 -21.54 -8.91 16.31
CA ASP A 73 -20.46 -8.64 17.27
C ASP A 73 -19.78 -7.27 17.02
N SER A 74 -20.21 -6.53 16.02
CA SER A 74 -19.84 -5.14 15.78
C SER A 74 -20.61 -4.18 16.68
N LYS A 75 -20.04 -3.85 17.84
CA LYS A 75 -20.69 -2.90 18.76
C LYS A 75 -20.94 -1.55 18.11
N LEU A 76 -20.02 -1.10 17.23
CA LEU A 76 -20.17 0.19 16.53
C LEU A 76 -21.42 0.21 15.66
N VAL A 77 -21.62 -0.80 14.81
CA VAL A 77 -22.75 -0.88 13.88
C VAL A 77 -24.07 -0.99 14.67
N VAL A 78 -24.13 -1.87 15.66
CA VAL A 78 -25.31 -2.06 16.52
C VAL A 78 -25.72 -0.77 17.23
N GLU A 79 -24.76 -0.05 17.83
CA GLU A 79 -25.04 1.20 18.55
C GLU A 79 -25.46 2.33 17.61
N GLN A 80 -24.88 2.39 16.40
CA GLN A 80 -25.25 3.38 15.40
C GLN A 80 -26.65 3.10 14.81
N MET A 81 -26.94 1.87 14.43
CA MET A 81 -28.27 1.50 13.88
C MET A 81 -29.39 1.58 14.93
N SER A 82 -29.08 1.40 16.21
CA SER A 82 -30.01 1.62 17.30
C SER A 82 -30.22 3.11 17.66
N GLY A 83 -29.49 4.03 17.00
CA GLY A 83 -29.58 5.47 17.26
C GLY A 83 -28.90 5.95 18.55
N ARG A 84 -28.22 5.05 19.29
CA ARG A 84 -27.50 5.39 20.53
C ARG A 84 -26.19 6.11 20.26
N TRP A 85 -25.52 5.81 19.13
CA TRP A 85 -24.30 6.50 18.71
C TRP A 85 -24.47 7.24 17.38
N ARG A 86 -23.83 8.41 17.29
CA ARG A 86 -23.80 9.19 16.06
C ARG A 86 -22.77 8.63 15.09
N VAL A 87 -23.13 8.50 13.81
CA VAL A 87 -22.18 8.25 12.72
C VAL A 87 -21.44 9.55 12.43
N LYS A 88 -20.11 9.53 12.59
CA LYS A 88 -19.24 10.70 12.36
C LYS A 88 -18.38 10.57 11.11
N HIS A 89 -18.02 9.34 10.74
CA HIS A 89 -17.12 9.08 9.61
C HIS A 89 -17.90 9.22 8.29
N PRO A 90 -17.39 10.03 7.32
CA PRO A 90 -18.08 10.26 6.05
C PRO A 90 -18.47 8.97 5.32
N ASP A 91 -17.53 8.01 5.20
CA ASP A 91 -17.76 6.75 4.47
C ASP A 91 -18.83 5.88 5.13
N LEU A 92 -18.96 5.93 6.45
CA LEU A 92 -20.00 5.20 7.17
C LEU A 92 -21.36 5.90 7.13
N LEU A 93 -21.42 7.20 6.82
CA LEU A 93 -22.69 7.92 6.69
C LEU A 93 -23.54 7.39 5.52
N GLU A 94 -22.89 7.08 4.40
CA GLU A 94 -23.59 6.51 3.24
C GLU A 94 -24.08 5.10 3.53
N LEU A 95 -23.23 4.24 4.08
CA LEU A 95 -23.58 2.87 4.46
C LEU A 95 -24.68 2.83 5.52
N HIS A 96 -24.64 3.74 6.50
CA HIS A 96 -25.70 3.88 7.49
C HIS A 96 -27.03 4.30 6.86
N ARG A 97 -27.03 5.19 5.85
CA ARG A 97 -28.24 5.56 5.10
C ARG A 97 -28.79 4.36 4.31
N GLU A 98 -27.91 3.62 3.64
CA GLU A 98 -28.26 2.41 2.89
C GLU A 98 -28.86 1.35 3.80
N ALA A 99 -28.23 1.04 4.93
CA ALA A 99 -28.74 0.11 5.93
C ALA A 99 -30.09 0.58 6.53
N THR A 100 -30.22 1.88 6.82
CA THR A 100 -31.48 2.46 7.30
C THR A 100 -32.60 2.36 6.25
N GLN A 101 -32.27 2.57 4.98
CA GLN A 101 -33.22 2.41 3.88
C GLN A 101 -33.66 0.94 3.73
N ALA A 102 -32.71 -0.01 3.81
CA ALA A 102 -33.01 -1.44 3.79
C ALA A 102 -33.91 -1.86 4.96
N ALA A 103 -33.68 -1.30 6.16
CA ALA A 103 -34.50 -1.60 7.34
C ALA A 103 -35.96 -1.10 7.23
N ARG A 104 -36.22 -0.05 6.46
CA ARG A 104 -37.60 0.55 6.33
C ARG A 104 -38.60 -0.36 5.65
N GLN A 105 -38.20 -1.41 4.97
CA GLN A 105 -39.12 -2.34 4.30
C GLN A 105 -39.77 -3.34 5.27
N PHE A 106 -39.33 -3.38 6.52
CA PHE A 106 -39.87 -4.27 7.55
C PHE A 106 -40.76 -3.51 8.53
N ASP A 107 -41.74 -4.22 9.10
CA ASP A 107 -42.62 -3.69 10.14
C ASP A 107 -41.84 -3.38 11.43
N ALA A 108 -40.81 -4.19 11.74
CA ALA A 108 -39.94 -3.98 12.89
C ALA A 108 -38.54 -4.55 12.64
N VAL A 109 -37.52 -3.79 13.00
CA VAL A 109 -36.11 -4.26 13.05
C VAL A 109 -35.52 -3.96 14.43
N SER A 110 -34.90 -4.95 15.02
CA SER A 110 -34.15 -4.79 16.29
C SER A 110 -32.68 -5.14 16.08
N TYR A 111 -31.79 -4.48 16.81
CA TYR A 111 -30.32 -4.70 16.72
C TYR A 111 -29.80 -5.07 18.11
N GLU A 112 -29.09 -6.20 18.17
CA GLU A 112 -28.50 -6.72 19.40
C GLU A 112 -27.00 -6.99 19.18
N TRP A 113 -26.22 -6.56 20.14
CA TRP A 113 -24.80 -6.93 20.16
C TRP A 113 -24.64 -8.29 20.84
N ILE A 114 -23.92 -9.18 20.18
CA ILE A 114 -23.55 -10.50 20.72
C ILE A 114 -22.03 -10.64 20.78
N PRO A 115 -21.50 -11.44 21.71
CA PRO A 115 -20.08 -11.76 21.70
C PRO A 115 -19.71 -12.60 20.47
N ARG A 116 -18.47 -12.47 19.98
CA ARG A 116 -17.98 -13.09 18.74
C ARG A 116 -18.14 -14.63 18.71
N ASP A 117 -17.97 -15.28 19.86
CA ASP A 117 -18.18 -16.73 20.00
C ASP A 117 -19.62 -17.18 19.70
N ARG A 118 -20.59 -16.26 19.77
CA ARG A 118 -21.99 -16.50 19.40
C ARG A 118 -22.35 -16.08 17.98
N ASN A 119 -21.39 -15.47 17.22
CA ASN A 119 -21.55 -15.09 15.82
C ASN A 119 -20.71 -16.00 14.90
N SER A 120 -20.36 -17.19 15.35
CA SER A 120 -19.38 -18.06 14.71
C SER A 120 -19.76 -18.52 13.29
N HIS A 121 -21.05 -18.61 12.97
CA HIS A 121 -21.49 -19.01 11.64
C HIS A 121 -21.27 -17.88 10.62
N ALA A 122 -21.66 -16.65 10.94
CA ALA A 122 -21.41 -15.49 10.09
C ALA A 122 -19.90 -15.18 10.00
N ASP A 123 -19.14 -15.28 11.12
CA ASP A 123 -17.67 -15.12 11.14
C ASP A 123 -16.98 -16.13 10.20
N ARG A 124 -17.40 -17.39 10.21
CA ARG A 124 -16.86 -18.40 9.28
C ARG A 124 -17.10 -18.01 7.82
N LEU A 125 -18.31 -17.59 7.46
CA LEU A 125 -18.65 -17.16 6.11
C LEU A 125 -17.86 -15.91 5.67
N ALA A 126 -17.66 -14.95 6.58
CA ALA A 126 -16.84 -13.78 6.33
C ALA A 126 -15.37 -14.16 6.08
N ASN A 127 -14.83 -15.09 6.87
CA ASN A 127 -13.47 -15.61 6.66
C ASN A 127 -13.35 -16.35 5.33
N GLU A 128 -14.29 -17.23 4.98
CA GLU A 128 -14.33 -17.92 3.69
C GLU A 128 -14.42 -16.93 2.51
N ALA A 129 -15.15 -15.82 2.65
CA ALA A 129 -15.22 -14.78 1.64
C ALA A 129 -13.87 -14.06 1.44
N MET A 130 -13.17 -13.81 2.53
CA MET A 130 -11.82 -13.19 2.48
C MET A 130 -10.77 -14.18 1.92
N ASP A 131 -10.90 -15.49 2.18
CA ASP A 131 -9.98 -16.52 1.69
C ASP A 131 -10.18 -16.80 0.21
N ALA A 132 -11.43 -16.91 -0.26
CA ALA A 132 -11.75 -17.12 -1.66
C ALA A 132 -11.20 -15.99 -2.58
N ALA A 133 -11.03 -14.81 -2.05
CA ALA A 133 -10.36 -13.70 -2.76
C ALA A 133 -8.84 -13.86 -2.87
N GLN A 134 -8.24 -14.78 -2.11
CA GLN A 134 -6.80 -15.06 -2.13
C GLN A 134 -6.45 -16.30 -2.97
N ASP A 135 -7.43 -17.23 -3.16
CA ASP A 135 -7.22 -18.52 -3.82
C ASP A 135 -7.64 -18.55 -5.30
N ASP A 136 -8.05 -17.43 -5.89
CA ASP A 136 -8.38 -17.36 -7.32
C ASP A 136 -7.24 -16.71 -8.13
N PRO A 137 -6.24 -17.51 -8.61
CA PRO A 137 -5.17 -17.00 -9.47
C PRO A 137 -5.65 -16.79 -10.92
N ALA A 138 -6.93 -17.01 -11.23
CA ALA A 138 -7.41 -17.17 -12.60
C ALA A 138 -8.24 -16.00 -13.13
N ASP A 139 -8.30 -14.85 -12.47
CA ASP A 139 -8.96 -13.68 -13.06
C ASP A 139 -8.21 -12.38 -12.76
N THR A 140 -6.94 -12.31 -13.21
CA THR A 140 -6.35 -11.03 -13.51
C THR A 140 -6.42 -10.87 -15.02
N PRO A 141 -7.46 -10.22 -15.57
CA PRO A 141 -7.43 -9.79 -16.96
C PRO A 141 -6.26 -8.81 -17.11
N ALA A 142 -5.30 -9.17 -17.94
CA ALA A 142 -4.38 -8.20 -18.48
C ALA A 142 -5.23 -7.08 -19.13
N GLY A 143 -5.40 -5.94 -18.43
CA GLY A 143 -6.19 -4.81 -18.94
C GLY A 143 -7.40 -4.39 -18.12
N ALA A 144 -7.60 -4.85 -16.87
CA ALA A 144 -8.60 -4.25 -16.00
C ALA A 144 -8.18 -2.82 -15.66
N SER A 145 -8.86 -1.85 -16.26
CA SER A 145 -8.81 -0.45 -15.84
C SER A 145 -9.11 -0.41 -14.34
N SER A 146 -8.16 0.04 -13.54
CA SER A 146 -8.39 0.30 -12.13
C SER A 146 -9.49 1.37 -12.03
N GLY A 147 -10.72 0.96 -11.70
CA GLY A 147 -11.75 1.91 -11.30
C GLY A 147 -11.21 2.81 -10.19
N PRO A 148 -11.87 3.93 -9.86
CA PRO A 148 -11.36 4.88 -8.89
C PRO A 148 -11.05 4.13 -7.59
N GLY A 149 -9.77 3.94 -7.33
CA GLY A 149 -9.29 3.31 -6.11
C GLY A 149 -9.69 4.15 -4.89
N TRP A 150 -9.34 3.68 -3.72
CA TRP A 150 -9.56 4.36 -2.44
C TRP A 150 -9.21 5.87 -2.42
N THR A 151 -8.27 6.30 -3.27
CA THR A 151 -7.85 7.70 -3.43
C THR A 151 -8.83 8.54 -4.24
N GLY A 152 -9.80 7.95 -4.93
CA GLY A 152 -10.63 8.64 -5.92
C GLY A 152 -9.88 9.03 -7.20
N ALA A 153 -8.64 8.59 -7.37
CA ALA A 153 -7.80 8.87 -8.53
C ALA A 153 -8.42 8.36 -9.83
N ARG A 154 -8.25 9.13 -10.90
CA ARG A 154 -8.83 8.83 -12.22
C ARG A 154 -7.75 8.60 -13.27
N GLY A 155 -8.02 7.67 -14.18
CA GLY A 155 -7.13 7.30 -15.27
C GLY A 155 -6.11 6.24 -14.87
N GLU A 156 -5.34 5.79 -15.87
CA GLU A 156 -4.28 4.79 -15.65
C GLU A 156 -3.06 5.45 -15.00
N PRO A 157 -2.56 4.93 -13.88
CA PRO A 157 -1.39 5.50 -13.22
C PRO A 157 -0.10 5.17 -13.95
N THR A 158 0.86 6.08 -13.87
CA THR A 158 2.27 5.73 -14.12
C THR A 158 2.80 5.02 -12.89
N ARG A 159 3.12 3.73 -13.02
CA ARG A 159 3.64 2.90 -11.93
C ARG A 159 5.16 2.97 -11.92
N LEU A 160 5.74 3.48 -10.85
CA LEU A 160 7.18 3.49 -10.63
C LEU A 160 7.59 2.32 -9.74
N MET A 161 8.34 1.39 -10.30
CA MET A 161 9.04 0.35 -9.57
C MET A 161 10.40 0.91 -9.14
N LEU A 162 10.57 1.17 -7.85
CA LEU A 162 11.71 1.88 -7.27
C LEU A 162 12.70 0.87 -6.70
N LEU A 163 13.79 0.62 -7.40
CA LEU A 163 14.82 -0.34 -7.01
C LEU A 163 16.04 0.39 -6.46
N ARG A 164 16.43 0.11 -5.22
CA ARG A 164 17.69 0.58 -4.66
C ARG A 164 18.83 -0.25 -5.26
N HIS A 165 19.98 0.37 -5.53
CA HIS A 165 21.19 -0.33 -5.98
C HIS A 165 21.65 -1.44 -5.01
N GLY A 166 22.39 -2.42 -5.50
CA GLY A 166 23.01 -3.49 -4.73
C GLY A 166 24.12 -3.01 -3.80
N GLN A 167 24.67 -3.92 -3.02
CA GLN A 167 25.70 -3.65 -2.01
C GLN A 167 26.98 -3.07 -2.63
N THR A 168 27.60 -2.11 -1.91
CA THR A 168 28.94 -1.54 -2.16
C THR A 168 29.77 -1.63 -0.89
N GLU A 169 31.11 -1.49 -0.96
CA GLU A 169 31.98 -1.47 0.23
C GLU A 169 31.58 -0.39 1.23
N LEU A 170 31.24 0.82 0.78
CA LEU A 170 30.78 1.89 1.68
C LEU A 170 29.46 1.52 2.40
N SER A 171 28.58 0.73 1.78
CA SER A 171 27.36 0.27 2.42
C SER A 171 27.61 -0.86 3.44
N VAL A 172 28.63 -1.70 3.23
CA VAL A 172 29.10 -2.71 4.21
C VAL A 172 29.57 -2.01 5.48
N ASP A 173 30.42 -0.99 5.32
CA ASP A 173 30.98 -0.22 6.42
C ASP A 173 30.02 0.80 7.02
N ARG A 174 28.77 0.90 6.51
CA ARG A 174 27.76 1.87 6.93
C ARG A 174 28.26 3.32 6.87
N ARG A 175 28.93 3.67 5.76
CA ARG A 175 29.47 4.99 5.50
C ARG A 175 28.52 5.83 4.62
N TYR A 176 28.59 7.13 4.76
CA TYR A 176 27.94 8.04 3.81
C TYR A 176 28.49 7.78 2.41
N SER A 177 27.60 7.49 1.47
CA SER A 177 27.94 7.20 0.08
C SER A 177 27.04 8.03 -0.84
N GLY A 178 27.43 9.24 -1.11
CA GLY A 178 26.71 10.20 -1.92
C GLY A 178 27.19 10.20 -3.37
N ARG A 179 28.06 11.16 -3.71
CA ARG A 179 28.58 11.37 -5.08
C ARG A 179 29.78 10.50 -5.41
N GLY A 180 30.45 9.92 -4.41
CA GLY A 180 31.43 8.89 -4.62
C GLY A 180 30.87 7.73 -5.46
N ASN A 181 31.73 7.09 -6.23
CA ASN A 181 31.28 6.10 -7.22
C ASN A 181 31.88 4.70 -6.97
N PRO A 182 31.68 4.11 -5.75
CA PRO A 182 32.13 2.75 -5.48
C PRO A 182 31.39 1.74 -6.36
N PRO A 183 32.09 0.70 -6.86
CA PRO A 183 31.45 -0.38 -7.61
C PRO A 183 30.59 -1.26 -6.69
N LEU A 184 29.75 -2.09 -7.29
CA LEU A 184 29.06 -3.15 -6.56
C LEU A 184 30.08 -4.19 -6.04
N THR A 185 29.84 -4.72 -4.83
CA THR A 185 30.52 -5.91 -4.33
C THR A 185 30.07 -7.15 -5.10
N GLU A 186 30.67 -8.30 -4.85
CA GLU A 186 30.21 -9.58 -5.39
C GLU A 186 28.74 -9.85 -4.95
N LEU A 187 28.44 -9.64 -3.66
CA LEU A 187 27.07 -9.74 -3.16
C LEU A 187 26.15 -8.71 -3.80
N GLY A 188 26.61 -7.48 -4.01
CA GLY A 188 25.82 -6.43 -4.69
C GLY A 188 25.43 -6.81 -6.13
N ARG A 189 26.34 -7.47 -6.86
CA ARG A 189 26.03 -8.02 -8.19
C ARG A 189 25.03 -9.18 -8.10
N ALA A 190 25.21 -10.11 -7.15
CA ALA A 190 24.25 -11.19 -6.94
C ALA A 190 22.85 -10.67 -6.55
N GLN A 191 22.79 -9.58 -5.77
CA GLN A 191 21.52 -8.89 -5.45
C GLN A 191 20.89 -8.25 -6.70
N ALA A 192 21.69 -7.60 -7.56
CA ALA A 192 21.21 -7.03 -8.83
C ALA A 192 20.68 -8.12 -9.77
N ASP A 193 21.36 -9.26 -9.87
CA ASP A 193 20.92 -10.40 -10.67
C ASP A 193 19.63 -11.04 -10.11
N ALA A 194 19.47 -11.11 -8.79
CA ALA A 194 18.23 -11.59 -8.18
C ALA A 194 17.05 -10.66 -8.47
N ALA A 195 17.25 -9.34 -8.34
CA ALA A 195 16.25 -8.35 -8.72
C ALA A 195 15.90 -8.46 -10.22
N ALA A 196 16.89 -8.64 -11.08
CA ALA A 196 16.71 -8.79 -12.52
C ALA A 196 15.85 -10.02 -12.87
N ARG A 197 16.12 -11.18 -12.26
CA ARG A 197 15.28 -12.38 -12.44
C ARG A 197 13.84 -12.14 -12.00
N TYR A 198 13.67 -11.61 -10.79
CA TYR A 198 12.34 -11.30 -10.26
C TYR A 198 11.55 -10.36 -11.18
N LEU A 199 12.16 -9.27 -11.65
CA LEU A 199 11.52 -8.31 -12.55
C LEU A 199 11.22 -8.92 -13.92
N GLY A 200 12.10 -9.77 -14.44
CA GLY A 200 11.89 -10.51 -15.70
C GLY A 200 10.71 -11.48 -15.62
N GLU A 201 10.52 -12.16 -14.48
CA GLU A 201 9.39 -13.05 -14.23
C GLU A 201 8.06 -12.30 -14.10
N GLN A 202 8.07 -11.11 -13.48
CA GLN A 202 6.88 -10.28 -13.36
C GLN A 202 6.48 -9.66 -14.70
N GLY A 203 7.43 -9.26 -15.52
CA GLY A 203 7.18 -8.58 -16.80
C GLY A 203 6.49 -7.22 -16.66
N GLY A 204 5.95 -6.72 -17.78
CA GLY A 204 5.11 -5.52 -17.80
C GLY A 204 5.85 -4.18 -17.60
N VAL A 205 7.17 -4.17 -17.46
CA VAL A 205 7.99 -2.95 -17.41
C VAL A 205 8.23 -2.46 -18.83
N SER A 206 7.97 -1.18 -19.08
CA SER A 206 8.09 -0.55 -20.41
C SER A 206 9.36 0.30 -20.59
N ALA A 207 9.98 0.74 -19.49
CA ALA A 207 11.21 1.54 -19.52
C ALA A 207 12.04 1.31 -18.25
N VAL A 208 13.37 1.49 -18.38
CA VAL A 208 14.33 1.43 -17.28
C VAL A 208 15.08 2.75 -17.22
N ILE A 209 14.95 3.45 -16.09
CA ILE A 209 15.61 4.73 -15.84
C ILE A 209 16.55 4.57 -14.63
N SER A 210 17.76 5.08 -14.74
CA SER A 210 18.81 4.92 -13.74
C SER A 210 19.43 6.24 -13.32
N SER A 211 19.82 6.33 -12.05
CA SER A 211 20.83 7.27 -11.60
C SER A 211 22.14 7.10 -12.39
N PRO A 212 22.92 8.18 -12.64
CA PRO A 212 24.19 8.11 -13.37
C PRO A 212 25.29 7.36 -12.62
N LEU A 213 25.16 7.12 -11.30
CA LEU A 213 26.20 6.48 -10.51
C LEU A 213 26.34 4.99 -10.83
N GLN A 214 27.56 4.51 -10.95
CA GLN A 214 27.91 3.17 -11.42
C GLN A 214 27.12 2.07 -10.69
N ARG A 215 27.03 2.11 -9.37
CA ARG A 215 26.30 1.12 -8.57
C ARG A 215 24.81 1.00 -8.95
N ALA A 216 24.16 2.12 -9.26
CA ALA A 216 22.77 2.13 -9.70
C ALA A 216 22.68 1.70 -11.17
N HIS A 217 23.56 2.18 -12.02
CA HIS A 217 23.61 1.84 -13.44
C HIS A 217 23.90 0.34 -13.66
N GLU A 218 24.85 -0.26 -12.93
CA GLU A 218 25.12 -1.71 -13.00
C GLU A 218 23.89 -2.53 -12.55
N THR A 219 23.20 -2.09 -11.47
CA THR A 219 21.97 -2.73 -11.02
C THR A 219 20.85 -2.60 -12.08
N ALA A 220 20.72 -1.43 -12.70
CA ALA A 220 19.75 -1.18 -13.77
C ALA A 220 20.06 -1.99 -15.03
N ALA A 221 21.34 -2.11 -15.41
CA ALA A 221 21.76 -2.88 -16.59
C ALA A 221 21.43 -4.37 -16.46
N ALA A 222 21.59 -4.96 -15.26
CA ALA A 222 21.18 -6.33 -15.00
C ALA A 222 19.67 -6.52 -15.21
N ALA A 223 18.84 -5.61 -14.68
CA ALA A 223 17.40 -5.64 -14.84
C ALA A 223 16.97 -5.40 -16.31
N ALA A 224 17.54 -4.39 -16.96
CA ALA A 224 17.26 -4.05 -18.34
C ALA A 224 17.55 -5.22 -19.29
N LYS A 225 18.66 -5.92 -19.09
CA LYS A 225 19.01 -7.14 -19.83
C LYS A 225 17.94 -8.23 -19.69
N ALA A 226 17.43 -8.46 -18.48
CA ALA A 226 16.39 -9.46 -18.24
C ALA A 226 15.03 -9.07 -18.84
N LEU A 227 14.76 -7.77 -18.94
CA LEU A 227 13.53 -7.20 -19.51
C LEU A 227 13.61 -6.97 -21.03
N GLY A 228 14.79 -7.09 -21.64
CA GLY A 228 15.00 -6.78 -23.06
C GLY A 228 14.86 -5.28 -23.39
N LEU A 229 15.24 -4.40 -22.46
CA LEU A 229 15.14 -2.95 -22.54
C LEU A 229 16.51 -2.28 -22.46
N ASP A 230 16.58 -1.03 -22.90
CA ASP A 230 17.75 -0.17 -22.70
C ASP A 230 17.62 0.66 -21.41
N VAL A 231 18.77 1.08 -20.86
CA VAL A 231 18.83 1.95 -19.69
C VAL A 231 18.94 3.41 -20.13
N THR A 232 17.99 4.22 -19.69
CA THR A 232 18.06 5.69 -19.80
C THR A 232 18.60 6.28 -18.50
N VAL A 233 19.49 7.25 -18.57
CA VAL A 233 20.07 7.91 -17.37
C VAL A 233 19.35 9.22 -17.10
N ASP A 234 19.00 9.46 -15.83
CA ASP A 234 18.46 10.73 -15.34
C ASP A 234 19.29 11.24 -14.15
N ASP A 235 19.97 12.37 -14.36
CA ASP A 235 20.88 12.97 -13.38
C ASP A 235 20.15 13.47 -12.13
N ASP A 236 18.87 13.80 -12.20
CA ASP A 236 18.08 14.21 -11.03
C ASP A 236 17.79 13.04 -10.06
N LEU A 237 18.07 11.79 -10.46
CA LEU A 237 17.95 10.59 -9.63
C LEU A 237 19.24 10.22 -8.87
N ILE A 238 20.30 11.01 -8.99
CA ILE A 238 21.57 10.79 -8.28
C ILE A 238 21.38 10.89 -6.75
N GLU A 239 22.25 10.23 -5.96
CA GLU A 239 22.17 10.29 -4.49
C GLU A 239 22.46 11.69 -3.94
N THR A 240 22.13 11.92 -2.68
CA THR A 240 22.47 13.14 -1.94
C THR A 240 23.97 13.38 -1.96
N ASP A 241 24.37 14.63 -2.21
CA ASP A 241 25.74 15.05 -1.96
C ASP A 241 25.95 15.23 -0.46
N PHE A 242 26.73 14.34 0.15
CA PHE A 242 27.07 14.43 1.57
C PHE A 242 28.30 15.31 1.83
N GLY A 243 28.90 15.86 0.78
CA GLY A 243 30.02 16.81 0.86
C GLY A 243 31.16 16.25 1.72
N ALA A 244 31.59 17.02 2.73
CA ALA A 244 32.70 16.64 3.60
C ALA A 244 32.41 15.40 4.48
N TRP A 245 31.19 14.90 4.54
CA TRP A 245 30.86 13.63 5.25
C TRP A 245 30.96 12.40 4.35
N GLU A 246 31.21 12.57 3.05
CA GLU A 246 31.43 11.43 2.13
C GLU A 246 32.49 10.47 2.68
N GLY A 247 32.18 9.18 2.72
CA GLY A 247 33.08 8.14 3.23
C GLY A 247 33.19 8.03 4.75
N LEU A 248 32.63 8.94 5.52
CA LEU A 248 32.58 8.84 6.98
C LEU A 248 31.44 7.90 7.41
N THR A 249 31.64 7.21 8.54
CA THR A 249 30.55 6.57 9.27
C THR A 249 29.67 7.63 9.95
N PHE A 250 28.45 7.24 10.38
CA PHE A 250 27.61 8.15 11.17
C PHE A 250 28.32 8.66 12.43
N GLY A 251 29.06 7.77 13.12
CA GLY A 251 29.80 8.16 14.33
C GLY A 251 30.92 9.14 14.05
N GLU A 252 31.70 8.95 12.99
CA GLU A 252 32.77 9.86 12.56
C GLU A 252 32.22 11.24 12.17
N ALA A 253 31.08 11.28 11.46
CA ALA A 253 30.42 12.54 11.09
C ALA A 253 29.89 13.30 12.34
N VAL A 254 29.30 12.59 13.31
CA VAL A 254 28.88 13.18 14.60
C VAL A 254 30.07 13.73 15.37
N GLN A 255 31.20 13.02 15.42
CA GLN A 255 32.41 13.50 16.10
C GLN A 255 33.02 14.72 15.43
N ARG A 256 32.96 14.77 14.10
CA ARG A 256 33.49 15.89 13.30
C ARG A 256 32.64 17.16 13.45
N ASP A 257 31.31 17.03 13.32
CA ASP A 257 30.37 18.16 13.25
C ASP A 257 29.13 17.93 14.14
N PRO A 258 29.26 17.82 15.48
CA PRO A 258 28.19 17.33 16.35
C PRO A 258 26.91 18.16 16.30
N GLU A 259 27.03 19.48 16.32
CA GLU A 259 25.88 20.38 16.30
C GLU A 259 25.19 20.38 14.93
N LEU A 260 25.98 20.47 13.87
CA LEU A 260 25.46 20.49 12.49
C LEU A 260 24.78 19.17 12.15
N HIS A 261 25.40 18.04 12.48
CA HIS A 261 24.84 16.71 12.25
C HIS A 261 23.54 16.51 13.04
N GLY A 262 23.49 16.96 14.30
CA GLY A 262 22.29 16.93 15.12
C GLY A 262 21.13 17.77 14.56
N ARG A 263 21.41 18.91 13.92
CA ARG A 263 20.41 19.73 13.22
C ARG A 263 19.97 19.07 11.91
N TRP A 264 20.90 18.56 11.12
CA TRP A 264 20.64 17.89 9.85
C TRP A 264 19.68 16.68 9.99
N LEU A 265 19.77 15.92 11.09
CA LEU A 265 18.86 14.81 11.39
C LEU A 265 17.41 15.26 11.73
N ARG A 266 17.14 16.57 11.87
CA ARG A 266 15.83 17.10 12.27
C ARG A 266 15.23 18.07 11.28
N ASP A 267 16.06 18.62 10.39
CA ASP A 267 15.69 19.68 9.47
C ASP A 267 16.27 19.39 8.07
N THR A 268 15.38 19.14 7.11
CA THR A 268 15.73 18.79 5.74
C THR A 268 16.32 19.95 4.92
N SER A 269 16.24 21.18 5.42
CA SER A 269 16.86 22.36 4.80
C SER A 269 18.35 22.49 5.10
N ILE A 270 18.83 21.81 6.15
CA ILE A 270 20.24 21.84 6.54
C ILE A 270 21.09 21.04 5.56
N THR A 271 22.26 21.59 5.22
CA THR A 271 23.24 20.95 4.32
C THR A 271 24.41 20.38 5.12
N PRO A 272 24.94 19.20 4.74
CA PRO A 272 26.30 18.83 5.13
C PRO A 272 27.31 19.87 4.63
N PRO A 273 28.51 19.98 5.23
CA PRO A 273 29.54 20.88 4.71
C PRO A 273 29.87 20.56 3.25
N ASP A 274 29.79 21.54 2.36
CA ASP A 274 30.02 21.39 0.91
C ASP A 274 29.08 20.40 0.18
N GLY A 275 27.95 20.07 0.80
CA GLY A 275 26.97 19.12 0.25
C GLY A 275 25.63 19.75 -0.16
N GLU A 276 24.60 18.93 -0.34
CA GLU A 276 23.24 19.38 -0.64
C GLU A 276 22.25 19.02 0.49
N SER A 277 21.21 19.85 0.67
CA SER A 277 20.13 19.56 1.60
C SER A 277 19.13 18.55 1.02
N PHE A 278 18.42 17.84 1.89
CA PHE A 278 17.33 16.95 1.43
C PHE A 278 16.21 17.71 0.70
N ASP A 279 16.01 19.01 0.99
CA ASP A 279 15.09 19.86 0.25
C ASP A 279 15.57 20.11 -1.19
N ALA A 280 16.88 20.23 -1.42
CA ALA A 280 17.45 20.33 -2.76
C ALA A 280 17.26 19.00 -3.51
N VAL A 281 17.52 17.88 -2.86
CA VAL A 281 17.22 16.54 -3.41
C VAL A 281 15.73 16.42 -3.77
N ALA A 282 14.83 16.83 -2.90
CA ALA A 282 13.41 16.75 -3.14
C ALA A 282 12.96 17.56 -4.36
N ARG A 283 13.57 18.73 -4.60
CA ARG A 283 13.27 19.54 -5.79
C ARG A 283 13.69 18.85 -7.08
N ARG A 284 14.90 18.28 -7.16
CA ARG A 284 15.37 17.59 -8.38
C ARG A 284 14.64 16.28 -8.62
N VAL A 285 14.39 15.48 -7.58
CA VAL A 285 13.65 14.23 -7.67
C VAL A 285 12.20 14.46 -8.11
N ARG A 286 11.57 15.57 -7.67
CA ARG A 286 10.24 15.97 -8.18
C ARG A 286 10.27 16.25 -9.67
N ARG A 287 11.29 16.97 -10.19
CA ARG A 287 11.44 17.18 -11.64
C ARG A 287 11.61 15.86 -12.39
N ALA A 288 12.42 14.92 -11.87
CA ALA A 288 12.56 13.58 -12.46
C ALA A 288 11.21 12.87 -12.50
N ARG A 289 10.47 12.82 -11.38
CA ARG A 289 9.13 12.24 -11.33
C ARG A 289 8.20 12.86 -12.37
N ASP A 290 8.17 14.18 -12.48
CA ASP A 290 7.28 14.90 -13.40
C ASP A 290 7.61 14.58 -14.87
N ARG A 291 8.90 14.48 -15.22
CA ARG A 291 9.34 14.01 -16.57
C ARG A 291 8.90 12.57 -16.82
N ILE A 292 9.19 11.67 -15.89
CA ILE A 292 8.86 10.24 -16.04
C ILE A 292 7.36 10.05 -16.22
N VAL A 293 6.54 10.73 -15.41
CA VAL A 293 5.07 10.65 -15.52
C VAL A 293 4.57 11.24 -16.84
N ALA A 294 5.18 12.34 -17.32
CA ALA A 294 4.80 12.95 -18.59
C ALA A 294 5.18 12.10 -19.81
N GLU A 295 6.35 11.43 -19.77
CA GLU A 295 6.87 10.63 -20.89
C GLU A 295 6.28 9.22 -20.93
N HIS A 296 5.93 8.65 -19.77
CA HIS A 296 5.53 7.25 -19.63
C HIS A 296 4.14 7.09 -19.02
N GLY A 297 3.24 8.04 -19.25
CA GLY A 297 1.89 8.03 -18.69
C GLY A 297 1.15 6.71 -18.92
N GLY A 298 0.53 6.17 -17.85
CA GLY A 298 -0.25 4.93 -17.91
C GLY A 298 0.59 3.64 -18.04
N SER A 299 1.92 3.71 -17.88
CA SER A 299 2.79 2.53 -17.99
C SER A 299 3.61 2.26 -16.73
N THR A 300 4.31 1.13 -16.69
CA THR A 300 5.19 0.74 -15.58
C THR A 300 6.64 1.05 -15.95
N VAL A 301 7.32 1.83 -15.12
CA VAL A 301 8.72 2.24 -15.29
C VAL A 301 9.55 1.73 -14.12
N LEU A 302 10.66 1.06 -14.41
CA LEU A 302 11.67 0.73 -13.40
C LEU A 302 12.60 1.92 -13.20
N VAL A 303 12.68 2.42 -11.97
CA VAL A 303 13.60 3.49 -11.57
C VAL A 303 14.64 2.91 -10.62
N VAL A 304 15.91 2.89 -11.03
CA VAL A 304 17.00 2.38 -10.21
C VAL A 304 17.80 3.54 -9.65
N SER A 305 17.83 3.66 -8.33
CA SER A 305 18.43 4.81 -7.66
C SER A 305 18.94 4.44 -6.26
N HIS A 306 18.89 5.38 -5.33
CA HIS A 306 19.51 5.35 -4.02
C HIS A 306 18.49 5.63 -2.91
N VAL A 307 18.94 5.58 -1.66
CA VAL A 307 18.08 5.72 -0.48
C VAL A 307 17.28 7.01 -0.50
N THR A 308 17.96 8.16 -0.67
CA THR A 308 17.29 9.47 -0.52
C THR A 308 16.34 9.79 -1.67
N PRO A 309 16.70 9.58 -2.95
CA PRO A 309 15.75 9.76 -4.05
C PRO A 309 14.54 8.85 -3.96
N ILE A 310 14.72 7.56 -3.63
CA ILE A 310 13.60 6.62 -3.51
C ILE A 310 12.66 7.01 -2.35
N LYS A 311 13.22 7.32 -1.17
CA LYS A 311 12.42 7.82 -0.04
C LYS A 311 11.66 9.10 -0.41
N THR A 312 12.27 9.96 -1.24
CA THR A 312 11.64 11.19 -1.72
C THR A 312 10.47 10.90 -2.65
N LEU A 313 10.60 9.96 -3.59
CA LEU A 313 9.51 9.52 -4.47
C LEU A 313 8.35 8.93 -3.65
N LEU A 314 8.65 8.07 -2.67
CA LEU A 314 7.66 7.51 -1.75
C LEU A 314 6.97 8.62 -0.92
N ARG A 315 7.74 9.58 -0.42
CA ARG A 315 7.19 10.75 0.30
C ARG A 315 6.24 11.56 -0.57
N LEU A 316 6.59 11.80 -1.85
CA LEU A 316 5.74 12.52 -2.80
C LEU A 316 4.43 11.75 -3.06
N ALA A 317 4.50 10.42 -3.17
CA ALA A 317 3.31 9.58 -3.38
C ALA A 317 2.41 9.50 -2.13
N LEU A 318 2.98 9.62 -0.93
CA LEU A 318 2.24 9.61 0.34
C LEU A 318 1.73 11.00 0.75
N ASP A 319 2.07 12.06 0.01
CA ASP A 319 1.87 13.46 0.42
C ASP A 319 2.36 13.73 1.86
N GLY A 320 3.48 13.09 2.19
CA GLY A 320 3.98 13.01 3.54
C GLY A 320 4.91 14.15 3.92
N SER A 321 5.03 14.41 5.22
CA SER A 321 5.99 15.38 5.75
C SER A 321 7.44 14.95 5.50
N ALA A 322 8.37 15.90 5.56
CA ALA A 322 9.81 15.65 5.41
C ALA A 322 10.36 14.62 6.43
N GLY A 323 9.72 14.47 7.57
CA GLY A 323 10.09 13.49 8.61
C GLY A 323 10.05 12.04 8.17
N ILE A 324 9.35 11.70 7.08
CA ILE A 324 9.35 10.35 6.50
C ILE A 324 10.75 9.89 6.10
N LEU A 325 11.62 10.80 5.62
CA LEU A 325 12.98 10.48 5.21
C LEU A 325 13.80 9.81 6.32
N TYR A 326 13.54 10.17 7.58
CA TYR A 326 14.25 9.63 8.74
C TYR A 326 13.61 8.35 9.33
N ARG A 327 12.40 8.00 8.88
CA ARG A 327 11.58 6.91 9.45
C ARG A 327 11.42 5.71 8.53
N LEU A 328 11.56 5.89 7.22
CA LEU A 328 11.58 4.80 6.26
C LEU A 328 12.97 4.14 6.25
N HIS A 329 12.98 2.82 6.28
CA HIS A 329 14.18 2.03 5.98
C HIS A 329 14.04 1.41 4.60
N LEU A 330 15.12 1.40 3.84
CA LEU A 330 15.22 0.74 2.54
C LEU A 330 16.50 -0.10 2.52
N ASP A 331 16.35 -1.40 2.36
CA ASP A 331 17.47 -2.33 2.23
C ASP A 331 18.14 -2.22 0.86
N LEU A 332 19.37 -2.73 0.75
CA LEU A 332 20.10 -2.82 -0.51
C LEU A 332 19.34 -3.74 -1.49
N ALA A 333 19.25 -3.33 -2.73
CA ALA A 333 18.48 -3.99 -3.79
C ALA A 333 17.00 -4.23 -3.41
N SER A 334 16.43 -3.46 -2.47
CA SER A 334 14.99 -3.53 -2.16
C SER A 334 14.15 -2.87 -3.23
N LEU A 335 12.95 -3.40 -3.45
CA LEU A 335 11.96 -2.88 -4.37
C LEU A 335 10.82 -2.20 -3.61
N SER A 336 10.42 -1.03 -4.08
CA SER A 336 9.21 -0.33 -3.65
C SER A 336 8.36 0.05 -4.86
N ILE A 337 7.07 0.27 -4.70
CA ILE A 337 6.15 0.61 -5.80
C ILE A 337 5.30 1.82 -5.40
N ALA A 338 5.33 2.84 -6.23
CA ALA A 338 4.47 4.01 -6.15
C ALA A 338 3.75 4.24 -7.48
N GLU A 339 2.51 4.69 -7.41
CA GLU A 339 1.66 5.00 -8.58
C GLU A 339 1.31 6.49 -8.56
N PHE A 340 1.47 7.14 -9.71
CA PHE A 340 1.15 8.55 -9.92
C PHE A 340 0.08 8.66 -10.99
N TYR A 341 -1.06 9.23 -10.66
CA TYR A 341 -2.23 9.35 -11.52
C TYR A 341 -2.22 10.67 -12.31
N PRO A 342 -2.88 10.72 -13.50
CA PRO A 342 -2.93 11.94 -14.31
C PRO A 342 -3.60 13.13 -13.63
N ASP A 343 -4.50 12.88 -12.68
CA ASP A 343 -5.21 13.91 -11.89
C ASP A 343 -4.38 14.47 -10.71
N GLY A 344 -3.13 14.02 -10.59
CA GLY A 344 -2.18 14.48 -9.55
C GLY A 344 -2.23 13.69 -8.25
N LEU A 345 -3.16 12.75 -8.11
CA LEU A 345 -3.19 11.83 -6.98
C LEU A 345 -2.11 10.76 -7.09
N ALA A 346 -1.81 10.09 -5.98
CA ALA A 346 -0.80 9.05 -5.96
C ALA A 346 -1.11 7.99 -4.90
N SER A 347 -0.48 6.83 -5.00
CA SER A 347 -0.55 5.76 -4.00
C SER A 347 0.79 5.03 -3.88
N VAL A 348 1.04 4.44 -2.70
CA VAL A 348 2.18 3.55 -2.47
C VAL A 348 1.64 2.13 -2.30
N ARG A 349 2.09 1.21 -3.13
CA ARG A 349 1.63 -0.19 -3.14
C ARG A 349 2.53 -1.12 -2.35
N LEU A 350 3.83 -0.80 -2.30
CA LEU A 350 4.84 -1.66 -1.72
C LEU A 350 6.01 -0.82 -1.22
N VAL A 351 6.58 -1.19 -0.08
CA VAL A 351 7.78 -0.56 0.45
C VAL A 351 8.76 -1.64 0.90
N ASN A 352 10.02 -1.52 0.45
CA ASN A 352 11.16 -2.31 0.93
C ASN A 352 11.00 -3.83 0.81
N GLN A 353 10.50 -4.34 -0.31
CA GLN A 353 10.45 -5.78 -0.57
C GLN A 353 11.85 -6.33 -0.87
N THR A 354 12.22 -7.41 -0.19
CA THR A 354 13.51 -8.11 -0.30
C THR A 354 13.36 -9.62 -0.42
N ALA A 355 12.14 -10.15 -0.48
CA ALA A 355 11.87 -11.59 -0.45
C ALA A 355 12.49 -12.38 -1.64
N TYR A 356 12.85 -11.71 -2.73
CA TYR A 356 13.50 -12.29 -3.90
C TYR A 356 15.04 -12.31 -3.78
N LEU A 357 15.61 -11.67 -2.76
CA LEU A 357 17.06 -11.64 -2.55
C LEU A 357 17.56 -12.97 -1.98
N PRO A 358 18.80 -13.36 -2.28
CA PRO A 358 19.39 -14.55 -1.68
C PRO A 358 19.45 -14.39 -0.15
N THR A 359 19.08 -15.46 0.56
CA THR A 359 19.28 -15.53 2.01
C THR A 359 20.79 -15.49 2.30
N ILE A 360 21.22 -14.52 3.09
CA ILE A 360 22.63 -14.38 3.52
C ILE A 360 22.87 -15.28 4.72
#